data_1511a075badc4d1facb982f22a9473bb
#
_entry.id   1511a075badc4d1facb982f22a9473bb
#
_cell.length_a   1.000
_cell.length_b   1.000
_cell.length_c   1.000
_cell.angle_alpha   90.00
_cell.angle_beta   90.00
_cell.angle_gamma   90.00
#
_symmetry.space_group_name_H-M   'P 1'
#
loop_
_entity.id
_entity.type
_entity.pdbx_description
1 polymer ?
#
loop_
_entity_poly.entity_id
_entity_poly.type
_entity_poly.pdbx_seq_one_letter_code
_entity_poly.pdbx_strand_id
1 'polypeptide(L)'
;MQPHEVKALLESRIDGCEFHIQGEGCNFQVIAVGDAFEGLSPVKRQQLVYAALSDEIASGALHAISIKTYTPAQWQTAAENAQ
;
A
#
# COMPACT_ATOMS: atom_id res chain seq x y z
N MET A 1 3.47 -12.00 -10.19
CA MET A 1 2.55 -11.83 -9.06
C MET A 1 1.34 -11.03 -9.51
N GLN A 2 0.16 -11.37 -9.05
CA GLN A 2 -1.06 -10.68 -9.46
C GLN A 2 -1.48 -9.64 -8.44
N PRO A 3 -2.22 -8.58 -8.84
CA PRO A 3 -2.65 -7.55 -7.88
C PRO A 3 -3.41 -8.11 -6.68
N HIS A 4 -4.28 -9.09 -6.87
CA HIS A 4 -5.04 -9.69 -5.77
C HIS A 4 -4.14 -10.44 -4.78
N GLU A 5 -3.02 -10.96 -5.25
CA GLU A 5 -2.04 -11.63 -4.37
C GLU A 5 -1.33 -10.60 -3.48
N VAL A 6 -0.94 -9.47 -4.05
CA VAL A 6 -0.32 -8.37 -3.30
C VAL A 6 -1.29 -7.85 -2.23
N LYS A 7 -2.54 -7.66 -2.61
CA LYS A 7 -3.57 -7.21 -1.69
C LYS A 7 -3.75 -8.18 -0.53
N ALA A 8 -3.84 -9.47 -0.83
CA ALA A 8 -4.01 -10.50 0.20
C ALA A 8 -2.83 -10.54 1.17
N LEU A 9 -1.61 -10.42 0.66
CA LEU A 9 -0.41 -10.36 1.49
C LEU A 9 -0.45 -9.16 2.44
N LEU A 10 -0.77 -7.99 1.92
CA LEU A 10 -0.83 -6.77 2.74
C LEU A 10 -1.93 -6.87 3.78
N GLU A 11 -3.09 -7.37 3.42
CA GLU A 11 -4.19 -7.54 4.36
C GLU A 11 -3.84 -8.50 5.49
N SER A 12 -3.05 -9.53 5.20
CA SER A 12 -2.64 -10.50 6.21
C SER A 12 -1.53 -9.99 7.12
N ARG A 13 -0.76 -8.99 6.67
CA ARG A 13 0.43 -8.50 7.39
C ARG A 13 0.22 -7.17 8.09
N ILE A 14 -0.73 -6.37 7.63
CA ILE A 14 -1.04 -5.06 8.21
C ILE A 14 -2.53 -5.00 8.52
N ASP A 15 -2.87 -4.92 9.80
CA ASP A 15 -4.26 -4.83 10.24
C ASP A 15 -4.76 -3.39 10.19
N GLY A 16 -6.08 -3.23 10.07
CA GLY A 16 -6.72 -1.93 10.14
C GLY A 16 -6.54 -1.04 8.91
N CYS A 17 -6.18 -1.65 7.78
CA CYS A 17 -5.96 -0.92 6.54
C CYS A 17 -6.76 -1.52 5.39
N GLU A 18 -7.15 -0.66 4.46
CA GLU A 18 -7.73 -1.05 3.18
C GLU A 18 -6.67 -0.81 2.10
N PHE A 19 -6.56 -1.74 1.17
CA PHE A 19 -5.56 -1.65 0.10
C PHE A 19 -6.22 -1.67 -1.26
N HIS A 20 -5.76 -0.78 -2.14
CA HIS A 20 -6.17 -0.72 -3.53
C HIS A 20 -4.92 -0.93 -4.38
N ILE A 21 -4.90 -2.00 -5.18
CA ILE A 21 -3.73 -2.39 -5.93
C ILE A 21 -4.04 -2.30 -7.42
N GLN A 22 -3.15 -1.65 -8.16
CA GLN A 22 -3.20 -1.58 -9.62
C GLN A 22 -1.86 -1.96 -10.18
N GLY A 23 -1.83 -2.53 -11.39
CA GLY A 23 -0.57 -2.80 -12.05
C GLY A 23 -0.62 -3.99 -12.99
N GLU A 24 0.50 -4.17 -13.69
CA GLU A 24 0.71 -5.26 -14.65
C GLU A 24 2.11 -5.83 -14.45
N GLY A 25 2.22 -7.16 -14.60
CA GLY A 25 3.51 -7.83 -14.47
C GLY A 25 4.12 -7.64 -13.09
N CYS A 26 5.28 -6.97 -13.04
CA CYS A 26 5.99 -6.69 -11.79
C CYS A 26 5.88 -5.22 -11.37
N ASN A 27 5.11 -4.42 -12.08
CA ASN A 27 4.93 -3.00 -11.80
C ASN A 27 3.60 -2.77 -11.11
N PHE A 28 3.63 -2.33 -9.85
CA PHE A 28 2.42 -2.17 -9.04
C PHE A 28 2.34 -0.80 -8.41
N GLN A 29 1.11 -0.30 -8.30
CA GLN A 29 0.79 0.86 -7.49
C GLN A 29 -0.10 0.40 -6.33
N VAL A 30 0.35 0.68 -5.11
CA VAL A 30 -0.38 0.35 -3.89
C VAL A 30 -0.89 1.63 -3.26
N ILE A 31 -2.19 1.67 -2.99
CA ILE A 31 -2.81 2.72 -2.20
C ILE A 31 -3.27 2.08 -0.90
N ALA A 32 -2.73 2.53 0.21
CA ALA A 32 -3.05 2.01 1.53
C ALA A 32 -3.78 3.07 2.34
N VAL A 33 -4.94 2.72 2.85
CA VAL A 33 -5.79 3.63 3.62
C VAL A 33 -6.09 2.98 4.96
N GLY A 34 -5.77 3.65 6.05
CA GLY A 34 -6.09 3.07 7.35
C GLY A 34 -5.65 3.90 8.54
N ASP A 35 -6.23 3.58 9.69
CA ASP A 35 -5.92 4.21 10.96
C ASP A 35 -4.48 3.93 11.41
N ALA A 36 -3.88 2.86 10.90
CA ALA A 36 -2.50 2.50 11.23
C ALA A 36 -1.50 3.61 10.84
N PHE A 37 -1.87 4.48 9.91
CA PHE A 37 -1.01 5.56 9.46
C PHE A 37 -1.16 6.85 10.25
N GLU A 38 -2.12 6.94 11.14
CA GLU A 38 -2.30 8.13 11.96
C GLU A 38 -1.14 8.31 12.92
N GLY A 39 -0.64 9.54 13.00
CA GLY A 39 0.51 9.86 13.83
C GLY A 39 1.86 9.48 13.22
N LEU A 40 1.89 8.83 12.08
CA LEU A 40 3.14 8.47 11.41
C LEU A 40 3.50 9.50 10.34
N SER A 41 4.80 9.79 10.22
CA SER A 41 5.32 10.62 9.14
C SER A 41 5.18 9.89 7.80
N PRO A 42 5.21 10.60 6.66
CA PRO A 42 5.15 9.95 5.34
C PRO A 42 6.23 8.89 5.16
N VAL A 43 7.44 9.13 5.65
CA VAL A 43 8.54 8.15 5.56
C VAL A 43 8.21 6.89 6.34
N LYS A 44 7.70 7.02 7.54
CA LYS A 44 7.34 5.86 8.37
C LYS A 44 6.20 5.05 7.78
N ARG A 45 5.23 5.72 7.16
CA ARG A 45 4.14 5.06 6.46
C ARG A 45 4.66 4.21 5.30
N GLN A 46 5.57 4.76 4.51
CA GLN A 46 6.21 4.04 3.41
C GLN A 46 6.98 2.83 3.94
N GLN A 47 7.75 3.01 4.98
CA GLN A 47 8.55 1.94 5.60
C GLN A 47 7.67 0.80 6.09
N LEU A 48 6.51 1.11 6.67
CA LEU A 48 5.58 0.11 7.16
C LEU A 48 5.10 -0.80 6.03
N VAL A 49 4.72 -0.22 4.92
CA VAL A 49 4.22 -0.99 3.76
C VAL A 49 5.36 -1.76 3.09
N TYR A 50 6.52 -1.12 2.90
CA TYR A 50 7.69 -1.79 2.33
C TYR A 50 8.14 -2.97 3.19
N ALA A 51 8.13 -2.83 4.50
CA ALA A 51 8.51 -3.91 5.40
C ALA A 51 7.59 -5.12 5.24
N ALA A 52 6.30 -4.87 5.01
CA ALA A 52 5.32 -5.93 4.79
C ALA A 52 5.57 -6.70 3.49
N LEU A 53 6.24 -6.07 2.51
CA LEU A 53 6.51 -6.67 1.20
C LEU A 53 7.99 -6.96 0.98
N SER A 54 8.82 -6.91 2.03
CA SER A 54 10.27 -7.00 1.89
C SER A 54 10.73 -8.31 1.22
N ASP A 55 10.12 -9.43 1.55
CA ASP A 55 10.49 -10.72 0.97
C ASP A 55 10.19 -10.77 -0.53
N GLU A 56 9.05 -10.25 -0.93
CA GLU A 56 8.62 -10.22 -2.33
C GLU A 56 9.49 -9.27 -3.16
N ILE A 57 9.90 -8.16 -2.57
CA ILE A 57 10.82 -7.22 -3.22
C ILE A 57 12.20 -7.85 -3.36
N ALA A 58 12.69 -8.48 -2.31
CA ALA A 58 14.02 -9.10 -2.30
C ALA A 58 14.10 -10.28 -3.30
N SER A 59 13.03 -11.04 -3.44
CA SER A 59 12.99 -12.19 -4.36
C SER A 59 12.81 -11.78 -5.82
N GLY A 60 12.49 -10.52 -6.09
CA GLY A 60 12.20 -10.04 -7.45
C GLY A 60 10.77 -10.27 -7.90
N ALA A 61 9.90 -10.77 -7.04
CA ALA A 61 8.48 -10.92 -7.38
C ALA A 61 7.80 -9.56 -7.60
N LEU A 62 8.31 -8.52 -6.94
CA LEU A 62 7.88 -7.14 -7.11
C LEU A 62 9.09 -6.30 -7.51
N HIS A 63 9.13 -5.78 -8.73
CA HIS A 63 10.27 -4.99 -9.23
C HIS A 63 10.06 -3.50 -9.05
N ALA A 64 8.96 -2.98 -9.55
CA ALA A 64 8.65 -1.57 -9.45
C ALA A 64 7.35 -1.41 -8.67
N ILE A 65 7.44 -0.81 -7.50
CA ILE A 65 6.28 -0.59 -6.65
C ILE A 65 6.23 0.88 -6.24
N SER A 66 5.04 1.46 -6.35
CA SER A 66 4.76 2.81 -5.92
C SER A 66 3.73 2.72 -4.81
N ILE A 67 4.00 3.39 -3.69
CA ILE A 67 3.14 3.30 -2.51
C ILE A 67 2.63 4.68 -2.14
N LYS A 68 1.32 4.81 -2.00
CA LYS A 68 0.66 6.00 -1.48
C LYS A 68 -0.11 5.60 -0.23
N THR A 69 -0.01 6.39 0.81
CA THR A 69 -0.65 6.10 2.09
C THR A 69 -1.55 7.25 2.52
N TYR A 70 -2.69 6.89 3.09
CA TYR A 70 -3.69 7.86 3.56
C TYR A 70 -4.27 7.39 4.88
N THR A 71 -4.60 8.35 5.77
CA THR A 71 -5.56 8.08 6.83
C THR A 71 -6.95 8.07 6.22
N PRO A 72 -7.96 7.51 6.89
CA PRO A 72 -9.33 7.53 6.35
C PRO A 72 -9.82 8.93 6.00
N ALA A 73 -9.50 9.92 6.84
CA ALA A 73 -9.90 11.31 6.58
C ALA A 73 -9.19 11.87 5.35
N GLN A 74 -7.90 11.58 5.19
CA GLN A 74 -7.13 12.03 4.02
C GLN A 74 -7.64 11.37 2.75
N TRP A 75 -8.00 10.10 2.81
CA TRP A 75 -8.54 9.37 1.66
C TRP A 75 -9.88 9.96 1.20
N GLN A 76 -10.74 10.28 2.16
CA GLN A 76 -12.02 10.89 1.85
C GLN A 76 -11.83 12.24 1.14
N THR A 77 -10.91 13.07 1.64
CA THR A 77 -10.58 14.35 1.02
C THR A 77 -10.02 14.18 -0.39
N ALA A 78 -9.11 13.21 -0.57
CA ALA A 78 -8.52 12.92 -1.87
C ALA A 78 -9.59 12.46 -2.88
N ALA A 79 -10.53 11.63 -2.44
CA ALA A 79 -11.62 11.16 -3.29
C ALA A 79 -12.55 12.30 -3.71
N GLU A 80 -12.83 13.24 -2.81
CA GLU A 80 -13.63 14.41 -3.11
C GLU A 80 -12.94 15.35 -4.11
N ASN A 81 -11.61 15.49 -4.00
CA ASN A 81 -10.82 16.36 -4.86
C ASN A 81 -10.48 15.73 -6.21
N ALA A 82 -10.69 14.43 -6.37
CA ALA A 82 -10.38 13.72 -7.60
C ALA A 82 -11.44 13.87 -8.70
N GLN A 83 -12.51 14.59 -8.41
CA GLN A 83 -13.63 14.76 -9.36
C GLN A 83 -13.44 15.97 -10.26
#